data_6357ae2641be104cb4c8bfaa48e13502
#
_entry.id   6357ae2641be104cb4c8bfaa48e13502
#
_cell.length_a   1.000
_cell.length_b   1.000
_cell.length_c   1.000
_cell.angle_alpha   90.00
_cell.angle_beta   90.00
_cell.angle_gamma   90.00
#
_symmetry.space_group_name_H-M   'P 1'
#
loop_
_entity.id
_entity.type
_entity.pdbx_description
1 polymer ?
#
loop_
_entity_poly.entity_id
_entity_poly.type
_entity_poly.pdbx_seq_one_letter_code
_entity_poly.pdbx_strand_id
1 'polypeptide(L)'
;MDIASLTAAGLGKKIRAKEISVVEAVRASLDRIDQVEKDVHSFVTIDREGALKRAEDVQKQIDDGRLTGALAGVPVAVKDNICTKGMPATCSSRILENFYPAFTAEAVRNLERGGAVIIGKTNMDEFAMGSTTETSYFGVTRNPWNLEHVPGGSSGGSCAAVAAEECPCALGSDTGGSIRQPSAFCGVTGIKPTYGTVSRYGLIAYGSSLDQIGPIAKDVTDCAALLEVIASHDPKDSTSIDRNIYVHRQSGALDSQESFKGGQPAGYDFTSALVNDVTGMRIGIPRDYFGEGLDREIKEKILAAVKVLEERGAVAEEFDLSLVPYAIPAYYVIASAEASSNLSRFDGVKYGYRTQDYEGLHDMYKKTRSEGFGEEVKRRIMLGSFVLSAGYYDAYYMKALRTKALIKQAFDQAFARYDVIVAPAAPTTALKLGHSLSDPMKMYLGDIYTVSANLAGLPGISIPVGTDSKGLPIGMQIIGDCFAEKKIIRAAYTLEQTRAYERPALAKNASKVQEHGADDRQRKEAVQRKEAVQREGGAV
;
A
#
# COMPACT_ATOMS: atom_id res chain seq x y z
N MET A 1 27.54 -5.94 -3.99
CA MET A 1 26.13 -5.95 -4.45
C MET A 1 25.32 -5.26 -3.38
N ASP A 2 24.55 -4.26 -3.74
CA ASP A 2 23.65 -3.55 -2.80
C ASP A 2 22.36 -4.38 -2.60
N ILE A 3 22.24 -5.05 -1.44
CA ILE A 3 21.12 -5.93 -1.13
C ILE A 3 19.80 -5.13 -1.01
N ALA A 4 19.85 -3.92 -0.45
CA ALA A 4 18.68 -3.07 -0.24
C ALA A 4 18.04 -2.61 -1.58
N SER A 5 18.82 -2.55 -2.66
CA SER A 5 18.33 -2.18 -3.99
C SER A 5 17.58 -3.31 -4.71
N LEU A 6 17.67 -4.56 -4.25
CA LEU A 6 17.02 -5.70 -4.88
C LEU A 6 15.49 -5.60 -4.78
N THR A 7 14.78 -6.16 -5.77
CA THR A 7 13.34 -6.40 -5.72
C THR A 7 13.05 -7.57 -4.77
N ALA A 8 11.81 -7.70 -4.30
CA ALA A 8 11.45 -8.79 -3.38
C ALA A 8 11.64 -10.17 -4.03
N ALA A 9 11.20 -10.32 -5.28
CA ALA A 9 11.38 -11.57 -6.04
C ALA A 9 12.87 -11.86 -6.31
N GLY A 10 13.65 -10.82 -6.65
CA GLY A 10 15.09 -10.92 -6.86
C GLY A 10 15.84 -11.36 -5.60
N LEU A 11 15.50 -10.74 -4.46
CA LEU A 11 16.07 -11.08 -3.15
C LEU A 11 15.69 -12.51 -2.74
N GLY A 12 14.40 -12.87 -2.84
CA GLY A 12 13.92 -14.22 -2.52
C GLY A 12 14.58 -15.31 -3.38
N LYS A 13 14.84 -15.01 -4.68
CA LYS A 13 15.60 -15.92 -5.56
C LYS A 13 17.02 -16.15 -5.05
N LYS A 14 17.73 -15.10 -4.64
CA LYS A 14 19.09 -15.19 -4.10
C LYS A 14 19.16 -15.88 -2.76
N ILE A 15 18.16 -15.68 -1.89
CA ILE A 15 18.06 -16.40 -0.61
C ILE A 15 17.88 -17.90 -0.86
N ARG A 16 16.98 -18.30 -1.74
CA ARG A 16 16.78 -19.72 -2.10
C ARG A 16 18.01 -20.33 -2.77
N ALA A 17 18.77 -19.55 -3.52
CA ALA A 17 20.04 -19.98 -4.12
C ALA A 17 21.20 -20.01 -3.10
N LYS A 18 20.97 -19.62 -1.84
CA LYS A 18 21.97 -19.51 -0.76
C LYS A 18 23.10 -18.51 -1.08
N GLU A 19 22.85 -17.55 -1.98
CA GLU A 19 23.77 -16.45 -2.30
C GLU A 19 23.73 -15.35 -1.23
N ILE A 20 22.58 -15.19 -0.56
CA ILE A 20 22.31 -14.24 0.53
C ILE A 20 21.57 -15.00 1.61
N SER A 21 21.98 -14.85 2.87
CA SER A 21 21.22 -15.36 4.01
C SER A 21 20.04 -14.43 4.36
N VAL A 22 19.03 -14.98 5.04
CA VAL A 22 17.88 -14.18 5.53
C VAL A 22 18.35 -13.10 6.51
N VAL A 23 19.33 -13.42 7.35
CA VAL A 23 19.91 -12.49 8.32
C VAL A 23 20.61 -11.32 7.63
N GLU A 24 21.36 -11.58 6.53
CA GLU A 24 21.98 -10.52 5.73
C GLU A 24 20.93 -9.65 5.04
N ALA A 25 19.86 -10.24 4.52
CA ALA A 25 18.76 -9.51 3.90
C ALA A 25 18.06 -8.56 4.89
N VAL A 26 17.75 -9.05 6.09
CA VAL A 26 17.10 -8.24 7.15
C VAL A 26 18.06 -7.16 7.65
N ARG A 27 19.35 -7.48 7.87
CA ARG A 27 20.36 -6.47 8.26
C ARG A 27 20.49 -5.37 7.22
N ALA A 28 20.52 -5.71 5.93
CA ALA A 28 20.61 -4.71 4.86
C ALA A 28 19.42 -3.72 4.91
N SER A 29 18.20 -4.19 5.18
CA SER A 29 17.03 -3.32 5.39
C SER A 29 17.18 -2.45 6.64
N LEU A 30 17.61 -3.03 7.77
CA LEU A 30 17.80 -2.29 9.03
C LEU A 30 18.92 -1.24 8.92
N ASP A 31 20.03 -1.58 8.27
CA ASP A 31 21.14 -0.64 7.99
C ASP A 31 20.69 0.50 7.06
N ARG A 32 19.81 0.18 6.10
CA ARG A 32 19.25 1.19 5.22
C ARG A 32 18.31 2.14 5.97
N ILE A 33 17.46 1.63 6.85
CA ILE A 33 16.63 2.42 7.76
C ILE A 33 17.51 3.39 8.57
N ASP A 34 18.61 2.90 9.16
CA ASP A 34 19.53 3.75 9.93
C ASP A 34 20.13 4.91 9.13
N GLN A 35 20.28 4.74 7.84
CA GLN A 35 20.83 5.78 6.95
C GLN A 35 19.83 6.87 6.61
N VAL A 36 18.54 6.54 6.41
CA VAL A 36 17.59 7.46 5.76
C VAL A 36 16.37 7.81 6.60
N GLU A 37 16.02 7.01 7.62
CA GLU A 37 14.77 7.16 8.37
C GLU A 37 14.66 8.52 9.09
N LYS A 38 15.77 9.09 9.55
CA LYS A 38 15.82 10.43 10.14
C LYS A 38 15.34 11.54 9.19
N ASP A 39 15.47 11.33 7.89
CA ASP A 39 15.08 12.28 6.84
C ASP A 39 13.69 11.95 6.27
N VAL A 40 13.35 10.67 6.13
CA VAL A 40 12.11 10.17 5.51
C VAL A 40 10.97 10.02 6.52
N HIS A 41 11.25 9.45 7.69
CA HIS A 41 10.27 9.16 8.75
C HIS A 41 9.12 8.27 8.27
N SER A 42 9.48 7.15 7.67
CA SER A 42 8.55 6.18 7.07
C SER A 42 7.97 5.18 8.07
N PHE A 43 8.66 4.94 9.21
CA PHE A 43 8.25 4.03 10.26
C PHE A 43 7.78 4.75 11.53
N VAL A 44 6.84 4.14 12.24
CA VAL A 44 6.47 4.49 13.62
C VAL A 44 7.04 3.47 14.62
N THR A 45 7.33 2.26 14.15
CA THR A 45 7.94 1.20 14.97
C THR A 45 8.86 0.35 14.10
N ILE A 46 10.09 0.13 14.57
CA ILE A 46 11.08 -0.76 13.96
C ILE A 46 11.39 -1.87 14.95
N ASP A 47 11.14 -3.12 14.58
CA ASP A 47 11.36 -4.30 15.44
C ASP A 47 12.68 -4.99 15.11
N ARG A 48 13.80 -4.37 15.48
CA ARG A 48 15.16 -4.83 15.14
C ARG A 48 15.46 -6.23 15.68
N GLU A 49 15.29 -6.41 16.98
CA GLU A 49 15.62 -7.68 17.66
C GLU A 49 14.69 -8.81 17.20
N GLY A 50 13.38 -8.55 17.17
CA GLY A 50 12.40 -9.52 16.72
C GLY A 50 12.57 -9.90 15.24
N ALA A 51 12.89 -8.93 14.37
CA ALA A 51 13.14 -9.20 12.95
C ALA A 51 14.38 -10.09 12.75
N LEU A 52 15.49 -9.82 13.45
CA LEU A 52 16.70 -10.66 13.38
C LEU A 52 16.45 -12.08 13.90
N LYS A 53 15.73 -12.21 15.02
CA LYS A 53 15.34 -13.52 15.55
C LYS A 53 14.46 -14.30 14.57
N ARG A 54 13.44 -13.64 13.98
CA ARG A 54 12.60 -14.26 12.94
C ARG A 54 13.42 -14.65 11.70
N ALA A 55 14.41 -13.82 11.32
CA ALA A 55 15.30 -14.12 10.21
C ALA A 55 16.09 -15.42 10.43
N GLU A 56 16.62 -15.65 11.64
CA GLU A 56 17.31 -16.89 12.00
C GLU A 56 16.38 -18.11 11.95
N ASP A 57 15.14 -17.96 12.44
CA ASP A 57 14.15 -19.05 12.44
C ASP A 57 13.67 -19.39 11.03
N VAL A 58 13.48 -18.37 10.17
CA VAL A 58 13.12 -18.54 8.76
C VAL A 58 14.27 -19.15 7.98
N GLN A 59 15.53 -18.75 8.24
CA GLN A 59 16.71 -19.34 7.60
C GLN A 59 16.75 -20.86 7.83
N LYS A 60 16.57 -21.31 9.07
CA LYS A 60 16.52 -22.75 9.40
C LYS A 60 15.43 -23.47 8.62
N GLN A 61 14.23 -22.87 8.50
CA GLN A 61 13.12 -23.48 7.76
C GLN A 61 13.37 -23.56 6.25
N ILE A 62 14.11 -22.60 5.68
CA ILE A 62 14.56 -22.62 4.29
C ILE A 62 15.61 -23.72 4.11
N ASP A 63 16.60 -23.81 5.01
CA ASP A 63 17.67 -24.81 4.96
C ASP A 63 17.13 -26.24 5.08
N ASP A 64 16.08 -26.43 5.89
CA ASP A 64 15.35 -27.69 6.04
C ASP A 64 14.40 -28.00 4.86
N GLY A 65 14.28 -27.11 3.88
CA GLY A 65 13.38 -27.27 2.73
C GLY A 65 11.89 -27.10 3.04
N ARG A 66 11.54 -26.59 4.24
CA ARG A 66 10.14 -26.36 4.67
C ARG A 66 9.53 -25.08 4.08
N LEU A 67 10.36 -24.09 3.76
CA LEU A 67 9.96 -22.83 3.13
C LEU A 67 10.64 -22.69 1.77
N THR A 68 9.83 -22.66 0.70
CA THR A 68 10.28 -22.58 -0.70
C THR A 68 9.63 -21.44 -1.47
N GLY A 69 8.71 -20.69 -0.84
CA GLY A 69 7.94 -19.61 -1.46
C GLY A 69 8.80 -18.47 -2.00
N ALA A 70 8.27 -17.70 -2.94
CA ALA A 70 8.99 -16.61 -3.60
C ALA A 70 9.45 -15.52 -2.61
N LEU A 71 8.69 -15.30 -1.53
CA LEU A 71 8.95 -14.27 -0.52
C LEU A 71 9.58 -14.83 0.78
N ALA A 72 10.00 -16.10 0.81
CA ALA A 72 10.65 -16.66 1.97
C ALA A 72 11.97 -15.94 2.27
N GLY A 73 12.10 -15.40 3.47
CA GLY A 73 13.24 -14.62 3.94
C GLY A 73 13.22 -13.13 3.54
N VAL A 74 12.22 -12.67 2.79
CA VAL A 74 12.13 -11.28 2.34
C VAL A 74 11.64 -10.36 3.48
N PRO A 75 12.34 -9.24 3.78
CA PRO A 75 11.87 -8.23 4.72
C PRO A 75 10.63 -7.50 4.21
N VAL A 76 9.60 -7.35 5.05
CA VAL A 76 8.34 -6.67 4.70
C VAL A 76 7.96 -5.67 5.78
N ALA A 77 7.58 -4.45 5.38
CA ALA A 77 7.00 -3.46 6.28
C ALA A 77 5.46 -3.53 6.24
N VAL A 78 4.81 -3.17 7.35
CA VAL A 78 3.36 -3.28 7.50
C VAL A 78 2.76 -1.97 7.99
N LYS A 79 1.76 -1.44 7.28
CA LYS A 79 1.07 -0.20 7.68
C LYS A 79 0.52 -0.30 9.11
N ASP A 80 0.60 0.79 9.85
CA ASP A 80 0.36 0.79 11.30
C ASP A 80 -1.10 0.55 11.73
N ASN A 81 -2.04 0.51 10.80
CA ASN A 81 -3.42 0.08 11.07
C ASN A 81 -3.66 -1.44 10.88
N ILE A 82 -2.65 -2.22 10.52
CA ILE A 82 -2.73 -3.66 10.34
C ILE A 82 -2.14 -4.35 11.58
N CYS A 83 -2.97 -5.04 12.35
CA CYS A 83 -2.59 -5.69 13.60
C CYS A 83 -1.51 -6.76 13.40
N THR A 84 -0.43 -6.64 14.16
CA THR A 84 0.68 -7.61 14.20
C THR A 84 0.98 -7.90 15.66
N LYS A 85 0.74 -9.12 16.12
CA LYS A 85 0.99 -9.50 17.53
C LYS A 85 2.47 -9.29 17.89
N GLY A 86 2.71 -8.63 19.02
CA GLY A 86 4.06 -8.31 19.48
C GLY A 86 4.58 -6.94 19.02
N MET A 87 3.88 -6.25 18.11
CA MET A 87 4.16 -4.87 17.71
C MET A 87 2.96 -3.99 18.01
N PRO A 88 3.13 -2.68 18.28
CA PRO A 88 2.01 -1.77 18.43
C PRO A 88 1.24 -1.63 17.11
N ALA A 89 -0.05 -1.28 17.21
CA ALA A 89 -0.91 -0.92 16.08
C ALA A 89 -1.66 0.36 16.47
N THR A 90 -1.03 1.50 16.20
CA THR A 90 -1.46 2.79 16.74
C THR A 90 -2.36 3.56 15.78
N CYS A 91 -2.45 3.15 14.50
CA CYS A 91 -3.07 3.93 13.43
C CYS A 91 -2.52 5.34 13.32
N SER A 92 -1.26 5.54 13.71
CA SER A 92 -0.59 6.85 13.81
C SER A 92 -1.38 7.86 14.63
N SER A 93 -2.08 7.41 15.70
CA SER A 93 -2.94 8.19 16.57
C SER A 93 -2.53 8.07 18.04
N ARG A 94 -2.65 9.19 18.77
CA ARG A 94 -2.46 9.20 20.22
C ARG A 94 -3.46 8.29 20.94
N ILE A 95 -4.68 8.14 20.42
CA ILE A 95 -5.72 7.31 21.04
C ILE A 95 -5.30 5.83 21.17
N LEU A 96 -4.40 5.35 20.30
CA LEU A 96 -3.89 3.98 20.31
C LEU A 96 -2.35 3.91 20.50
N GLU A 97 -1.69 4.98 20.96
CA GLU A 97 -0.21 5.04 21.06
C GLU A 97 0.41 3.85 21.81
N ASN A 98 -0.32 3.29 22.77
CA ASN A 98 0.14 2.16 23.60
C ASN A 98 -0.66 0.87 23.35
N PHE A 99 -1.31 0.74 22.19
CA PHE A 99 -2.13 -0.43 21.89
C PHE A 99 -1.31 -1.54 21.23
N TYR A 100 -1.21 -2.69 21.91
CA TYR A 100 -0.64 -3.92 21.40
C TYR A 100 -1.75 -4.93 21.10
N PRO A 101 -1.95 -5.33 19.84
CA PRO A 101 -3.00 -6.29 19.49
C PRO A 101 -2.70 -7.68 20.05
N ALA A 102 -3.74 -8.35 20.56
CA ALA A 102 -3.65 -9.71 21.07
C ALA A 102 -3.51 -10.78 19.97
N PHE A 103 -3.72 -10.38 18.71
CA PHE A 103 -3.72 -11.25 17.52
C PHE A 103 -3.07 -10.56 16.31
N THR A 104 -2.74 -11.36 15.30
CA THR A 104 -2.19 -10.91 14.03
C THR A 104 -3.27 -10.93 12.94
N ALA A 105 -3.31 -9.92 12.09
CA ALA A 105 -4.15 -9.84 10.90
C ALA A 105 -3.90 -11.03 9.95
N GLU A 106 -4.93 -11.54 9.30
CA GLU A 106 -4.77 -12.73 8.43
C GLU A 106 -3.81 -12.49 7.28
N ALA A 107 -3.81 -11.29 6.67
CA ALA A 107 -2.84 -10.94 5.63
C ALA A 107 -1.38 -11.03 6.13
N VAL A 108 -1.09 -10.56 7.35
CA VAL A 108 0.24 -10.67 7.97
C VAL A 108 0.57 -12.12 8.33
N ARG A 109 -0.41 -12.87 8.82
CA ARG A 109 -0.24 -14.32 9.09
C ARG A 109 0.14 -15.09 7.85
N ASN A 110 -0.47 -14.77 6.72
CA ASN A 110 -0.15 -15.41 5.44
C ASN A 110 1.29 -15.09 5.01
N LEU A 111 1.75 -13.84 5.22
CA LEU A 111 3.16 -13.47 5.01
C LEU A 111 4.11 -14.27 5.91
N GLU A 112 3.81 -14.35 7.21
CA GLU A 112 4.62 -15.12 8.17
C GLU A 112 4.67 -16.62 7.82
N ARG A 113 3.54 -17.20 7.41
CA ARG A 113 3.48 -18.60 6.92
C ARG A 113 4.28 -18.79 5.63
N GLY A 114 4.29 -17.80 4.75
CA GLY A 114 5.13 -17.76 3.54
C GLY A 114 6.61 -17.53 3.82
N GLY A 115 6.98 -17.28 5.08
CA GLY A 115 8.37 -17.07 5.50
C GLY A 115 8.87 -15.64 5.31
N ALA A 116 8.00 -14.66 5.04
CA ALA A 116 8.39 -13.26 5.03
C ALA A 116 8.73 -12.76 6.45
N VAL A 117 9.67 -11.83 6.55
CA VAL A 117 10.12 -11.28 7.84
C VAL A 117 9.57 -9.87 8.03
N ILE A 118 8.64 -9.71 8.97
CA ILE A 118 8.09 -8.38 9.29
C ILE A 118 9.13 -7.59 10.08
N ILE A 119 9.52 -6.40 9.57
CA ILE A 119 10.59 -5.58 10.15
C ILE A 119 10.08 -4.38 10.95
N GLY A 120 8.82 -3.97 10.77
CA GLY A 120 8.25 -2.82 11.47
C GLY A 120 6.89 -2.37 10.95
N LYS A 121 6.40 -1.28 11.57
CA LYS A 121 5.11 -0.65 11.30
C LYS A 121 5.33 0.72 10.68
N THR A 122 4.75 0.94 9.50
CA THR A 122 4.94 2.18 8.74
C THR A 122 3.95 3.27 9.12
N ASN A 123 4.42 4.51 9.06
CA ASN A 123 3.64 5.71 9.33
C ASN A 123 2.49 5.87 8.33
N MET A 124 1.47 6.61 8.74
CA MET A 124 0.24 6.79 7.96
C MET A 124 -0.50 8.05 8.39
N ASP A 125 -1.45 8.52 7.61
CA ASP A 125 -2.44 9.48 8.11
C ASP A 125 -3.26 8.85 9.24
N GLU A 126 -3.57 9.62 10.26
CA GLU A 126 -4.27 9.16 11.46
C GLU A 126 -5.56 8.40 11.10
N PHE A 127 -5.71 7.15 11.55
CA PHE A 127 -6.82 6.23 11.24
C PHE A 127 -7.13 6.09 9.73
N ALA A 128 -6.12 6.23 8.87
CA ALA A 128 -6.24 6.22 7.42
C ALA A 128 -7.11 7.37 6.85
N MET A 129 -7.28 8.46 7.60
CA MET A 129 -8.07 9.63 7.25
C MET A 129 -7.18 10.77 6.77
N GLY A 130 -6.75 10.71 5.53
CA GLY A 130 -5.90 11.68 4.87
C GLY A 130 -5.32 11.13 3.58
N SER A 131 -4.58 11.99 2.86
CA SER A 131 -3.93 11.65 1.59
C SER A 131 -2.52 12.24 1.48
N THR A 132 -1.89 12.59 2.63
CA THR A 132 -0.57 13.25 2.64
C THR A 132 0.41 12.67 3.66
N THR A 133 -0.05 11.89 4.65
CA THR A 133 0.71 11.37 5.81
C THR A 133 1.30 12.51 6.67
N GLU A 134 0.62 13.66 6.69
CA GLU A 134 0.97 14.81 7.54
C GLU A 134 0.16 14.83 8.85
N THR A 135 -0.93 14.04 8.93
CA THR A 135 -1.83 14.02 10.10
C THR A 135 -1.42 13.01 11.17
N SER A 136 -0.28 12.34 11.00
CA SER A 136 0.25 11.40 11.98
C SER A 136 0.62 12.08 13.29
N TYR A 137 0.20 11.48 14.41
CA TYR A 137 0.62 11.89 15.76
C TYR A 137 2.14 11.79 15.97
N PHE A 138 2.80 10.87 15.30
CA PHE A 138 4.24 10.62 15.44
C PHE A 138 5.10 11.53 14.56
N GLY A 139 4.50 12.38 13.75
CA GLY A 139 5.20 13.29 12.86
C GLY A 139 5.03 12.95 11.38
N VAL A 140 5.56 13.84 10.55
CA VAL A 140 5.35 13.85 9.10
C VAL A 140 6.30 12.91 8.38
N THR A 141 5.79 12.09 7.46
CA THR A 141 6.61 11.36 6.50
C THR A 141 6.92 12.24 5.28
N ARG A 142 8.14 12.16 4.77
CA ARG A 142 8.62 12.94 3.63
C ARG A 142 8.83 12.06 2.40
N ASN A 143 8.65 12.65 1.22
CA ASN A 143 8.81 11.94 -0.03
C ASN A 143 10.31 11.72 -0.36
N PRO A 144 10.77 10.47 -0.59
CA PRO A 144 12.17 10.20 -0.91
C PRO A 144 12.69 10.84 -2.22
N TRP A 145 11.79 11.25 -3.12
CA TRP A 145 12.16 11.97 -4.34
C TRP A 145 12.50 13.42 -4.06
N ASN A 146 11.80 14.03 -3.11
CA ASN A 146 12.07 15.38 -2.64
C ASN A 146 11.51 15.56 -1.23
N LEU A 147 12.40 15.75 -0.25
CA LEU A 147 12.06 15.82 1.18
C LEU A 147 11.19 17.04 1.58
N GLU A 148 10.98 18.00 0.67
CA GLU A 148 10.04 19.11 0.87
C GLU A 148 8.60 18.76 0.48
N HIS A 149 8.37 17.54 -0.04
CA HIS A 149 7.09 17.10 -0.59
C HIS A 149 6.49 15.95 0.24
N VAL A 150 5.17 15.81 0.17
CA VAL A 150 4.44 14.72 0.81
C VAL A 150 4.63 13.41 0.06
N PRO A 151 4.65 12.25 0.73
CA PRO A 151 4.68 10.93 0.07
C PRO A 151 3.31 10.51 -0.47
N GLY A 152 2.27 11.33 -0.25
CA GLY A 152 0.89 10.91 -0.37
C GLY A 152 0.38 10.17 0.87
N GLY A 153 -0.82 9.60 0.80
CA GLY A 153 -1.42 8.90 1.93
C GLY A 153 -2.75 8.20 1.55
N SER A 154 -3.28 7.47 2.51
CA SER A 154 -2.81 7.34 3.90
C SER A 154 -1.67 6.31 4.09
N SER A 155 -1.26 5.52 3.08
CA SER A 155 -0.13 4.58 3.17
C SER A 155 1.20 5.23 2.78
N GLY A 156 1.41 6.52 3.11
CA GLY A 156 2.60 7.26 2.70
C GLY A 156 3.89 6.68 3.27
N GLY A 157 3.90 6.26 4.54
CA GLY A 157 5.06 5.59 5.12
C GLY A 157 5.42 4.28 4.41
N SER A 158 4.43 3.45 4.04
CA SER A 158 4.68 2.21 3.28
C SER A 158 5.28 2.49 1.90
N CYS A 159 4.76 3.49 1.18
CA CYS A 159 5.29 3.86 -0.14
C CYS A 159 6.67 4.51 -0.04
N ALA A 160 6.88 5.38 0.96
CA ALA A 160 8.16 6.03 1.20
C ALA A 160 9.25 5.01 1.59
N ALA A 161 8.93 4.02 2.46
CA ALA A 161 9.86 2.96 2.85
C ALA A 161 10.34 2.15 1.63
N VAL A 162 9.42 1.78 0.72
CA VAL A 162 9.79 1.05 -0.51
C VAL A 162 10.61 1.94 -1.45
N ALA A 163 10.20 3.20 -1.66
CA ALA A 163 10.92 4.14 -2.52
C ALA A 163 12.31 4.49 -1.98
N ALA A 164 12.48 4.60 -0.65
CA ALA A 164 13.76 4.84 0.01
C ALA A 164 14.63 3.57 0.12
N GLU A 165 14.12 2.41 -0.33
CA GLU A 165 14.79 1.10 -0.24
C GLU A 165 15.04 0.61 1.19
N GLU A 166 14.22 1.04 2.13
CA GLU A 166 14.24 0.55 3.51
C GLU A 166 13.68 -0.87 3.62
N CYS A 167 12.81 -1.23 2.69
CA CYS A 167 12.33 -2.59 2.46
C CYS A 167 12.00 -2.80 0.98
N PRO A 168 12.08 -4.04 0.47
CA PRO A 168 11.72 -4.32 -0.93
C PRO A 168 10.21 -4.23 -1.21
N CYS A 169 9.38 -4.48 -0.18
CA CYS A 169 7.92 -4.41 -0.30
C CYS A 169 7.25 -4.13 1.05
N ALA A 170 6.00 -3.67 1.00
CA ALA A 170 5.20 -3.32 2.17
C ALA A 170 3.72 -3.65 1.97
N LEU A 171 2.95 -3.75 3.08
CA LEU A 171 1.50 -3.73 3.06
C LEU A 171 0.98 -2.31 3.32
N GLY A 172 -0.02 -1.93 2.54
CA GLY A 172 -0.84 -0.74 2.75
C GLY A 172 -2.31 -1.07 2.97
N SER A 173 -3.13 -0.05 3.16
CA SER A 173 -4.59 -0.14 3.12
C SER A 173 -5.16 0.98 2.24
N ASP A 174 -6.25 0.70 1.52
CA ASP A 174 -6.87 1.61 0.56
C ASP A 174 -8.38 1.65 0.80
N THR A 175 -8.87 2.80 1.22
CA THR A 175 -10.29 3.09 1.47
C THR A 175 -10.86 4.00 0.38
N GLY A 176 -10.03 4.93 -0.12
CA GLY A 176 -10.40 5.90 -1.16
C GLY A 176 -9.28 6.20 -2.15
N GLY A 177 -8.18 5.42 -2.13
CA GLY A 177 -6.99 5.67 -2.94
C GLY A 177 -5.69 5.51 -2.17
N SER A 178 -5.78 5.15 -0.90
CA SER A 178 -4.65 5.21 0.06
C SER A 178 -3.51 4.20 -0.15
N ILE A 179 -3.54 3.37 -1.18
CA ILE A 179 -2.40 2.63 -1.76
C ILE A 179 -1.99 3.29 -3.08
N ARG A 180 -2.95 3.52 -3.97
CA ARG A 180 -2.70 3.92 -5.37
C ARG A 180 -2.15 5.33 -5.50
N GLN A 181 -2.70 6.30 -4.76
CA GLN A 181 -2.25 7.68 -4.79
C GLN A 181 -0.83 7.84 -4.20
N PRO A 182 -0.49 7.34 -2.99
CA PRO A 182 0.87 7.45 -2.48
C PRO A 182 1.88 6.63 -3.30
N SER A 183 1.47 5.52 -3.94
CA SER A 183 2.34 4.81 -4.90
C SER A 183 2.70 5.69 -6.10
N ALA A 184 1.73 6.46 -6.63
CA ALA A 184 1.98 7.43 -7.70
C ALA A 184 2.96 8.52 -7.27
N PHE A 185 2.82 9.06 -6.07
CA PHE A 185 3.67 10.14 -5.55
C PHE A 185 5.10 9.68 -5.20
N CYS A 186 5.25 8.43 -4.76
CA CYS A 186 6.54 7.85 -4.42
C CYS A 186 7.21 7.09 -5.58
N GLY A 187 6.58 7.00 -6.76
CA GLY A 187 7.15 6.31 -7.93
C GLY A 187 7.33 4.80 -7.70
N VAL A 188 6.41 4.18 -6.97
CA VAL A 188 6.38 2.73 -6.71
C VAL A 188 5.10 2.11 -7.25
N THR A 189 5.02 0.79 -7.27
CA THR A 189 3.82 0.05 -7.68
C THR A 189 2.97 -0.29 -6.47
N GLY A 190 1.64 -0.12 -6.59
CA GLY A 190 0.71 -0.50 -5.53
C GLY A 190 -0.60 -1.07 -6.08
N ILE A 191 -1.10 -2.16 -5.50
CA ILE A 191 -2.35 -2.80 -5.89
C ILE A 191 -3.38 -2.68 -4.76
N LYS A 192 -4.53 -2.09 -5.08
CA LYS A 192 -5.76 -2.28 -4.33
C LYS A 192 -6.53 -3.44 -4.98
N PRO A 193 -6.64 -4.61 -4.36
CA PRO A 193 -7.39 -5.71 -4.95
C PRO A 193 -8.91 -5.46 -4.91
N THR A 194 -9.69 -6.32 -5.53
CA THR A 194 -11.15 -6.36 -5.38
C THR A 194 -11.51 -6.44 -3.91
N TYR A 195 -12.55 -5.70 -3.50
CA TYR A 195 -13.04 -5.75 -2.13
C TYR A 195 -13.41 -7.20 -1.74
N GLY A 196 -12.84 -7.68 -0.62
CA GLY A 196 -13.01 -9.05 -0.14
C GLY A 196 -11.99 -10.07 -0.66
N THR A 197 -11.07 -9.72 -1.56
CA THR A 197 -9.99 -10.61 -2.02
C THR A 197 -8.95 -10.89 -0.93
N VAL A 198 -8.64 -9.90 -0.10
CA VAL A 198 -7.77 -10.04 1.08
C VAL A 198 -8.61 -9.82 2.33
N SER A 199 -8.48 -10.72 3.31
CA SER A 199 -9.19 -10.62 4.58
C SER A 199 -8.92 -9.29 5.28
N ARG A 200 -9.98 -8.68 5.81
CA ARG A 200 -9.94 -7.48 6.65
C ARG A 200 -9.81 -7.81 8.15
N TYR A 201 -9.78 -9.10 8.52
CA TYR A 201 -9.56 -9.50 9.91
C TYR A 201 -8.20 -9.00 10.41
N GLY A 202 -8.24 -8.13 11.42
CA GLY A 202 -7.07 -7.47 11.98
C GLY A 202 -6.68 -6.15 11.31
N LEU A 203 -7.44 -5.67 10.32
CA LEU A 203 -7.36 -4.28 9.85
C LEU A 203 -8.22 -3.40 10.78
N ILE A 204 -7.63 -2.39 11.39
CA ILE A 204 -8.37 -1.40 12.18
C ILE A 204 -9.19 -0.55 11.21
N ALA A 205 -10.52 -0.61 11.35
CA ALA A 205 -11.45 -0.10 10.37
C ALA A 205 -11.55 1.43 10.35
N TYR A 206 -11.46 1.99 9.14
CA TYR A 206 -11.93 3.33 8.82
C TYR A 206 -13.33 3.27 8.19
N GLY A 207 -13.45 2.76 6.99
CA GLY A 207 -14.69 2.59 6.25
C GLY A 207 -14.93 1.11 5.93
N SER A 208 -15.75 0.43 6.75
CA SER A 208 -15.90 -1.03 6.71
C SER A 208 -16.35 -1.58 5.37
N SER A 209 -17.11 -0.80 4.59
CA SER A 209 -17.60 -1.18 3.25
C SER A 209 -16.65 -0.80 2.10
N LEU A 210 -15.46 -0.28 2.42
CA LEU A 210 -14.50 0.29 1.46
C LEU A 210 -13.06 -0.18 1.68
N ASP A 211 -12.65 -0.38 2.95
CA ASP A 211 -11.28 -0.69 3.33
C ASP A 211 -10.78 -1.99 2.69
N GLN A 212 -9.56 -1.97 2.15
CA GLN A 212 -8.91 -3.15 1.60
C GLN A 212 -7.40 -3.09 1.85
N ILE A 213 -6.80 -4.21 2.32
CA ILE A 213 -5.34 -4.38 2.39
C ILE A 213 -4.82 -4.72 1.00
N GLY A 214 -3.64 -4.19 0.66
CA GLY A 214 -2.97 -4.53 -0.59
C GLY A 214 -1.46 -4.29 -0.56
N PRO A 215 -0.74 -4.85 -1.55
CA PRO A 215 0.70 -4.77 -1.67
C PRO A 215 1.19 -3.43 -2.23
N ILE A 216 2.40 -3.06 -1.80
CA ILE A 216 3.21 -1.96 -2.34
C ILE A 216 4.62 -2.51 -2.53
N ALA A 217 5.20 -2.32 -3.71
CA ALA A 217 6.53 -2.81 -4.03
C ALA A 217 7.20 -1.97 -5.13
N LYS A 218 8.45 -2.29 -5.46
CA LYS A 218 9.23 -1.59 -6.50
C LYS A 218 8.65 -1.80 -7.89
N ASP A 219 8.10 -2.99 -8.16
CA ASP A 219 7.61 -3.39 -9.48
C ASP A 219 6.32 -4.22 -9.44
N VAL A 220 5.77 -4.49 -10.60
CA VAL A 220 4.54 -5.27 -10.79
C VAL A 220 4.72 -6.73 -10.38
N THR A 221 5.91 -7.30 -10.61
CA THR A 221 6.24 -8.68 -10.27
C THR A 221 6.16 -8.91 -8.76
N ASP A 222 6.78 -8.03 -8.00
CA ASP A 222 6.78 -8.08 -6.53
C ASP A 222 5.37 -7.88 -5.97
N CYS A 223 4.61 -6.91 -6.52
CA CYS A 223 3.23 -6.67 -6.12
C CYS A 223 2.32 -7.88 -6.40
N ALA A 224 2.48 -8.55 -7.55
CA ALA A 224 1.73 -9.75 -7.89
C ALA A 224 2.05 -10.90 -6.92
N ALA A 225 3.34 -11.14 -6.65
CA ALA A 225 3.79 -12.18 -5.72
C ALA A 225 3.31 -11.90 -4.28
N LEU A 226 3.35 -10.65 -3.84
CA LEU A 226 2.89 -10.26 -2.51
C LEU A 226 1.36 -10.41 -2.38
N LEU A 227 0.60 -10.01 -3.41
CA LEU A 227 -0.85 -10.20 -3.46
C LEU A 227 -1.22 -11.68 -3.42
N GLU A 228 -0.50 -12.53 -4.15
CA GLU A 228 -0.70 -13.99 -4.18
C GLU A 228 -0.57 -14.62 -2.79
N VAL A 229 0.37 -14.14 -1.99
CA VAL A 229 0.58 -14.64 -0.61
C VAL A 229 -0.51 -14.16 0.35
N ILE A 230 -0.96 -12.89 0.26
CA ILE A 230 -1.90 -12.32 1.23
C ILE A 230 -3.37 -12.56 0.90
N ALA A 231 -3.70 -12.89 -0.36
CA ALA A 231 -5.08 -13.16 -0.79
C ALA A 231 -5.55 -14.52 -0.27
N SER A 232 -6.68 -14.53 0.41
CA SER A 232 -7.29 -15.76 0.92
C SER A 232 -8.73 -15.52 1.36
N HIS A 233 -9.56 -16.57 1.29
CA HIS A 233 -10.82 -16.58 2.04
C HIS A 233 -10.54 -16.80 3.54
N ASP A 234 -11.18 -15.99 4.39
CA ASP A 234 -11.05 -16.07 5.85
C ASP A 234 -12.43 -16.13 6.51
N PRO A 235 -12.81 -17.23 7.17
CA PRO A 235 -14.12 -17.35 7.84
C PRO A 235 -14.30 -16.37 9.02
N LYS A 236 -13.24 -15.69 9.47
CA LYS A 236 -13.30 -14.63 10.50
C LYS A 236 -13.73 -13.29 9.93
N ASP A 237 -13.71 -13.13 8.63
CA ASP A 237 -14.13 -11.93 7.92
C ASP A 237 -15.30 -12.26 6.98
N SER A 238 -16.52 -11.87 7.38
CA SER A 238 -17.73 -12.11 6.58
C SER A 238 -17.74 -11.39 5.23
N THR A 239 -16.83 -10.42 5.02
CA THR A 239 -16.66 -9.73 3.73
C THR A 239 -15.63 -10.40 2.84
N SER A 240 -14.86 -11.35 3.36
CA SER A 240 -13.91 -12.15 2.59
C SER A 240 -14.63 -13.11 1.66
N ILE A 241 -14.27 -13.09 0.37
CA ILE A 241 -14.97 -13.83 -0.68
C ILE A 241 -14.18 -15.08 -1.02
N ASP A 242 -14.88 -16.24 -1.05
CA ASP A 242 -14.33 -17.44 -1.65
C ASP A 242 -14.37 -17.31 -3.19
N ARG A 243 -13.23 -17.05 -3.77
CA ARG A 243 -13.07 -16.82 -5.20
C ARG A 243 -13.47 -18.05 -6.03
N ASN A 244 -13.30 -19.26 -5.51
CA ASN A 244 -13.69 -20.47 -6.22
C ASN A 244 -15.21 -20.52 -6.41
N ILE A 245 -15.98 -20.18 -5.36
CA ILE A 245 -17.45 -20.11 -5.44
C ILE A 245 -17.88 -19.04 -6.44
N TYR A 246 -17.19 -17.88 -6.46
CA TYR A 246 -17.51 -16.79 -7.36
C TYR A 246 -17.26 -17.17 -8.83
N VAL A 247 -16.12 -17.74 -9.15
CA VAL A 247 -15.76 -18.17 -10.51
C VAL A 247 -16.73 -19.26 -11.02
N HIS A 248 -17.08 -20.23 -10.18
CA HIS A 248 -18.06 -21.26 -10.54
C HIS A 248 -19.45 -20.69 -10.83
N ARG A 249 -19.90 -19.69 -10.08
CA ARG A 249 -21.19 -19.04 -10.33
C ARG A 249 -21.23 -18.26 -11.65
N GLN A 250 -20.14 -17.64 -12.08
CA GLN A 250 -20.07 -16.92 -13.35
C GLN A 250 -19.95 -17.85 -14.56
N SER A 251 -19.26 -18.97 -14.44
CA SER A 251 -19.05 -19.92 -15.54
C SER A 251 -20.24 -20.83 -15.80
N GLY A 252 -21.27 -20.85 -14.93
CA GLY A 252 -22.38 -21.78 -15.01
C GLY A 252 -22.00 -23.26 -14.79
N ALA A 253 -20.74 -23.55 -14.48
CA ALA A 253 -20.23 -24.89 -14.24
C ALA A 253 -20.47 -25.26 -12.77
N LEU A 254 -21.60 -25.90 -12.50
CA LEU A 254 -21.94 -26.46 -11.19
C LEU A 254 -21.23 -27.82 -10.89
N ASP A 255 -20.46 -28.32 -11.82
CA ASP A 255 -19.79 -29.64 -11.69
C ASP A 255 -18.36 -29.59 -12.24
N SER A 256 -17.40 -29.29 -11.39
CA SER A 256 -16.10 -29.92 -11.46
C SER A 256 -15.38 -29.80 -10.12
N GLN A 257 -15.30 -30.92 -9.41
CA GLN A 257 -14.27 -31.19 -8.41
C GLN A 257 -12.90 -31.22 -9.09
N GLU A 258 -12.45 -30.12 -9.69
CA GLU A 258 -11.05 -29.98 -10.06
C GLU A 258 -10.27 -29.51 -8.84
N SER A 259 -9.85 -30.54 -8.21
CA SER A 259 -8.92 -30.76 -7.13
C SER A 259 -7.80 -29.73 -7.01
N PHE A 260 -7.65 -29.24 -5.80
CA PHE A 260 -6.44 -28.72 -5.17
C PHE A 260 -5.19 -29.49 -5.63
N LYS A 261 -4.45 -28.94 -6.58
CA LYS A 261 -3.08 -29.36 -6.85
C LYS A 261 -2.14 -28.30 -6.29
N GLY A 262 -1.47 -28.63 -5.19
CA GLY A 262 -0.33 -27.87 -4.68
C GLY A 262 -0.62 -26.75 -3.71
N GLY A 263 -1.61 -26.86 -2.82
CA GLY A 263 -1.69 -26.06 -1.59
C GLY A 263 -2.23 -24.62 -1.72
N GLN A 264 -2.46 -24.09 -2.92
CA GLN A 264 -3.14 -22.79 -3.12
C GLN A 264 -4.46 -22.98 -3.88
N PRO A 265 -5.55 -22.26 -3.52
CA PRO A 265 -6.81 -22.33 -4.25
C PRO A 265 -6.64 -21.79 -5.68
N ALA A 266 -7.17 -22.51 -6.66
CA ALA A 266 -7.23 -22.04 -8.04
C ALA A 266 -7.92 -20.67 -8.10
N GLY A 267 -7.23 -19.62 -8.50
CA GLY A 267 -7.78 -18.26 -8.61
C GLY A 267 -6.96 -17.16 -7.94
N TYR A 268 -6.03 -17.51 -7.07
CA TYR A 268 -5.10 -16.56 -6.44
C TYR A 268 -3.69 -16.62 -7.02
N ASP A 269 -3.48 -17.25 -8.16
CA ASP A 269 -2.19 -17.33 -8.86
C ASP A 269 -1.98 -16.05 -9.72
N PHE A 270 -1.73 -14.92 -9.07
CA PHE A 270 -1.60 -13.63 -9.75
C PHE A 270 -0.30 -13.52 -10.55
N THR A 271 0.73 -14.25 -10.18
CA THR A 271 2.02 -14.27 -10.89
C THR A 271 1.92 -14.90 -12.28
N SER A 272 0.92 -15.75 -12.55
CA SER A 272 0.65 -16.25 -13.90
C SER A 272 0.23 -15.17 -14.90
N ALA A 273 -0.16 -13.99 -14.41
CA ALA A 273 -0.50 -12.85 -15.25
C ALA A 273 0.72 -11.98 -15.68
N LEU A 274 1.91 -12.33 -15.24
CA LEU A 274 3.17 -11.65 -15.63
C LEU A 274 3.58 -12.07 -17.07
N VAL A 275 2.73 -11.70 -18.01
CA VAL A 275 2.87 -12.01 -19.45
C VAL A 275 3.00 -10.69 -20.20
N ASN A 276 4.10 -10.51 -20.93
CA ASN A 276 4.39 -9.30 -21.70
C ASN A 276 3.65 -9.29 -23.05
N ASP A 277 2.32 -9.31 -22.99
CA ASP A 277 1.44 -9.30 -24.17
C ASP A 277 0.06 -8.76 -23.81
N VAL A 278 -0.40 -7.74 -24.53
CA VAL A 278 -1.73 -7.13 -24.42
C VAL A 278 -2.49 -7.17 -25.73
N THR A 279 -2.10 -8.02 -26.66
CA THR A 279 -2.75 -8.16 -27.97
C THR A 279 -4.25 -8.36 -27.82
N GLY A 280 -5.05 -7.48 -28.46
CA GLY A 280 -6.51 -7.51 -28.43
C GLY A 280 -7.15 -7.02 -27.13
N MET A 281 -6.36 -6.59 -26.11
CA MET A 281 -6.92 -6.01 -24.89
C MET A 281 -7.61 -4.67 -25.17
N ARG A 282 -8.86 -4.53 -24.75
CA ARG A 282 -9.66 -3.32 -24.93
C ARG A 282 -9.47 -2.40 -23.71
N ILE A 283 -8.96 -1.20 -23.94
CA ILE A 283 -8.66 -0.20 -22.92
C ILE A 283 -9.66 0.94 -23.01
N GLY A 284 -10.42 1.19 -21.94
CA GLY A 284 -11.30 2.34 -21.84
C GLY A 284 -10.57 3.55 -21.25
N ILE A 285 -10.75 4.73 -21.85
CA ILE A 285 -10.23 6.02 -21.37
C ILE A 285 -11.42 6.92 -21.04
N PRO A 286 -11.81 7.09 -19.74
CA PRO A 286 -12.91 7.96 -19.38
C PRO A 286 -12.57 9.43 -19.62
N ARG A 287 -13.30 10.12 -20.53
CA ARG A 287 -13.06 11.56 -20.80
C ARG A 287 -13.17 12.42 -19.54
N ASP A 288 -14.07 12.05 -18.63
CA ASP A 288 -14.30 12.75 -17.37
C ASP A 288 -13.04 12.80 -16.47
N TYR A 289 -12.12 11.85 -16.62
CA TYR A 289 -10.87 11.82 -15.87
C TYR A 289 -9.72 12.62 -16.50
N PHE A 290 -9.87 13.06 -17.76
CA PHE A 290 -8.85 13.78 -18.53
C PHE A 290 -9.26 15.23 -18.86
N GLY A 291 -10.25 15.75 -18.12
CA GLY A 291 -10.81 17.09 -18.28
C GLY A 291 -10.04 18.17 -17.52
N GLU A 292 -10.78 19.23 -17.16
CA GLU A 292 -10.28 20.36 -16.37
C GLU A 292 -9.87 19.92 -14.96
N GLY A 293 -8.76 20.49 -14.45
CA GLY A 293 -8.21 20.19 -13.12
C GLY A 293 -7.11 19.13 -13.09
N LEU A 294 -6.92 18.37 -14.19
CA LEU A 294 -5.77 17.47 -14.32
C LEU A 294 -4.55 18.22 -14.84
N ASP A 295 -3.41 18.06 -14.16
CA ASP A 295 -2.13 18.59 -14.62
C ASP A 295 -1.81 18.09 -16.05
N ARG A 296 -1.35 19.02 -16.90
CA ARG A 296 -1.08 18.75 -18.30
C ARG A 296 0.03 17.70 -18.48
N GLU A 297 1.12 17.76 -17.71
CA GLU A 297 2.22 16.81 -17.82
C GLU A 297 1.75 15.39 -17.46
N ILE A 298 0.88 15.25 -16.45
CA ILE A 298 0.27 13.98 -16.08
C ILE A 298 -0.56 13.42 -17.23
N LYS A 299 -1.44 14.24 -17.81
CA LYS A 299 -2.26 13.84 -18.96
C LYS A 299 -1.39 13.34 -20.13
N GLU A 300 -0.37 14.12 -20.50
CA GLU A 300 0.53 13.79 -21.61
C GLU A 300 1.28 12.47 -21.36
N LYS A 301 1.80 12.25 -20.13
CA LYS A 301 2.53 11.02 -19.78
C LYS A 301 1.62 9.78 -19.77
N ILE A 302 0.40 9.89 -19.24
CA ILE A 302 -0.55 8.78 -19.24
C ILE A 302 -0.99 8.42 -20.66
N LEU A 303 -1.33 9.39 -21.49
CA LEU A 303 -1.71 9.12 -22.88
C LEU A 303 -0.55 8.55 -23.71
N ALA A 304 0.70 8.98 -23.44
CA ALA A 304 1.87 8.35 -24.03
C ALA A 304 2.04 6.88 -23.57
N ALA A 305 1.72 6.58 -22.31
CA ALA A 305 1.74 5.20 -21.81
C ALA A 305 0.67 4.32 -22.45
N VAL A 306 -0.53 4.86 -22.68
CA VAL A 306 -1.59 4.17 -23.42
C VAL A 306 -1.14 3.86 -24.85
N LYS A 307 -0.50 4.83 -25.52
CA LYS A 307 0.03 4.63 -26.88
C LYS A 307 1.04 3.50 -26.96
N VAL A 308 1.90 3.34 -25.94
CA VAL A 308 2.83 2.19 -25.85
C VAL A 308 2.07 0.87 -25.78
N LEU A 309 0.94 0.80 -25.06
CA LEU A 309 0.10 -0.41 -25.02
C LEU A 309 -0.57 -0.67 -26.38
N GLU A 310 -1.01 0.37 -27.10
CA GLU A 310 -1.55 0.23 -28.47
C GLU A 310 -0.50 -0.29 -29.44
N GLU A 311 0.74 0.20 -29.37
CA GLU A 311 1.88 -0.29 -30.18
C GLU A 311 2.19 -1.77 -29.89
N ARG A 312 1.73 -2.30 -28.74
CA ARG A 312 1.81 -3.70 -28.35
C ARG A 312 0.53 -4.51 -28.60
N GLY A 313 -0.39 -3.95 -29.38
CA GLY A 313 -1.58 -4.63 -29.88
C GLY A 313 -2.84 -4.48 -29.04
N ALA A 314 -2.84 -3.62 -28.01
CA ALA A 314 -4.07 -3.22 -27.34
C ALA A 314 -4.90 -2.26 -28.22
N VAL A 315 -6.18 -2.11 -27.90
CA VAL A 315 -7.10 -1.17 -28.57
C VAL A 315 -7.65 -0.22 -27.52
N ALA A 316 -7.32 1.08 -27.63
CA ALA A 316 -7.79 2.09 -26.70
C ALA A 316 -8.95 2.90 -27.30
N GLU A 317 -9.95 3.21 -26.48
CA GLU A 317 -11.13 3.99 -26.86
C GLU A 317 -11.54 4.95 -25.74
N GLU A 318 -11.82 6.20 -26.09
CA GLU A 318 -12.40 7.17 -25.16
C GLU A 318 -13.90 6.92 -24.97
N PHE A 319 -14.38 7.06 -23.72
CA PHE A 319 -15.80 6.94 -23.39
C PHE A 319 -16.20 7.89 -22.26
N ASP A 320 -17.50 8.03 -22.00
CA ASP A 320 -18.02 8.88 -20.93
C ASP A 320 -18.39 8.04 -19.70
N LEU A 321 -17.91 8.47 -18.52
CA LEU A 321 -18.20 7.85 -17.23
C LEU A 321 -18.96 8.85 -16.34
N SER A 322 -20.17 9.17 -16.70
CA SER A 322 -20.99 10.32 -16.30
C SER A 322 -21.23 10.54 -14.80
N LEU A 323 -20.86 9.59 -13.91
CA LEU A 323 -21.14 9.67 -12.47
C LEU A 323 -19.92 10.08 -11.62
N VAL A 324 -18.77 10.35 -12.26
CA VAL A 324 -17.54 10.77 -11.59
C VAL A 324 -17.71 11.97 -10.66
N PRO A 325 -18.44 13.05 -11.03
CA PRO A 325 -18.62 14.22 -10.16
C PRO A 325 -19.33 13.92 -8.84
N TYR A 326 -20.08 12.81 -8.76
CA TYR A 326 -20.81 12.41 -7.55
C TYR A 326 -20.00 11.45 -6.66
N ALA A 327 -18.85 10.97 -7.13
CA ALA A 327 -18.05 9.99 -6.39
C ALA A 327 -17.47 10.57 -5.08
N ILE A 328 -16.89 11.77 -5.12
CA ILE A 328 -16.33 12.45 -3.94
C ILE A 328 -17.40 12.68 -2.86
N PRO A 329 -18.53 13.34 -3.12
CA PRO A 329 -19.57 13.54 -2.11
C PRO A 329 -20.11 12.22 -1.55
N ALA A 330 -20.38 11.22 -2.41
CA ALA A 330 -20.86 9.91 -1.95
C ALA A 330 -19.84 9.21 -1.06
N TYR A 331 -18.55 9.23 -1.43
CA TYR A 331 -17.48 8.64 -0.66
C TYR A 331 -17.37 9.26 0.73
N TYR A 332 -17.27 10.59 0.84
CA TYR A 332 -17.07 11.25 2.12
C TYR A 332 -18.26 11.12 3.06
N VAL A 333 -19.49 11.07 2.55
CA VAL A 333 -20.68 10.79 3.35
C VAL A 333 -20.65 9.37 3.91
N ILE A 334 -20.39 8.35 3.08
CA ILE A 334 -20.34 6.95 3.49
C ILE A 334 -19.18 6.71 4.45
N ALA A 335 -17.98 7.13 4.06
CA ALA A 335 -16.77 6.91 4.84
C ALA A 335 -16.82 7.61 6.21
N SER A 336 -17.35 8.84 6.29
CA SER A 336 -17.52 9.53 7.56
C SER A 336 -18.59 8.89 8.44
N ALA A 337 -19.70 8.43 7.86
CA ALA A 337 -20.74 7.69 8.60
C ALA A 337 -20.18 6.41 9.22
N GLU A 338 -19.44 5.62 8.45
CA GLU A 338 -18.79 4.39 8.91
C GLU A 338 -17.68 4.68 9.93
N ALA A 339 -16.87 5.71 9.74
CA ALA A 339 -15.86 6.17 10.69
C ALA A 339 -16.47 6.53 12.04
N SER A 340 -17.53 7.33 12.04
CA SER A 340 -18.26 7.70 13.26
C SER A 340 -18.69 6.47 14.08
N SER A 341 -19.20 5.45 13.40
CA SER A 341 -19.58 4.18 14.02
C SER A 341 -18.36 3.36 14.47
N ASN A 342 -17.36 3.17 13.59
CA ASN A 342 -16.18 2.35 13.86
C ASN A 342 -15.32 2.92 15.00
N LEU A 343 -15.14 4.25 15.07
CA LEU A 343 -14.30 4.88 16.08
C LEU A 343 -15.02 5.14 17.40
N SER A 344 -16.30 4.82 17.52
CA SER A 344 -17.06 4.95 18.79
C SER A 344 -16.49 4.09 19.91
N ARG A 345 -15.82 2.98 19.57
CA ARG A 345 -15.20 2.03 20.51
C ARG A 345 -13.94 2.57 21.21
N PHE A 346 -13.34 3.62 20.69
CA PHE A 346 -12.12 4.22 21.26
C PHE A 346 -12.53 5.31 22.27
N ASP A 347 -12.78 4.89 23.48
CA ASP A 347 -13.37 5.69 24.56
C ASP A 347 -12.48 5.81 25.83
N GLY A 348 -11.30 5.16 25.80
CA GLY A 348 -10.36 5.14 26.92
C GLY A 348 -10.76 4.22 28.07
N VAL A 349 -11.78 3.36 27.90
CA VAL A 349 -12.21 2.44 28.97
C VAL A 349 -11.50 1.10 28.91
N LYS A 350 -11.53 0.42 27.76
CA LYS A 350 -10.96 -0.94 27.62
C LYS A 350 -9.49 -0.94 27.24
N TYR A 351 -9.08 0.00 26.39
CA TYR A 351 -7.70 0.11 25.87
C TYR A 351 -7.49 1.51 25.27
N GLY A 352 -6.23 1.82 24.97
CA GLY A 352 -5.83 3.09 24.36
C GLY A 352 -5.63 4.21 25.38
N TYR A 353 -5.43 5.41 24.87
CA TYR A 353 -5.25 6.61 25.66
C TYR A 353 -6.49 6.91 26.50
N ARG A 354 -6.26 7.31 27.77
CA ARG A 354 -7.27 7.87 28.67
C ARG A 354 -6.73 9.16 29.27
N THR A 355 -7.53 10.21 29.24
CA THR A 355 -7.20 11.46 29.95
C THR A 355 -6.98 11.17 31.45
N GLN A 356 -6.06 11.88 32.08
CA GLN A 356 -5.77 11.73 33.50
C GLN A 356 -6.58 12.70 34.37
N ASP A 357 -7.06 13.80 33.78
CA ASP A 357 -7.80 14.86 34.46
C ASP A 357 -9.26 14.87 34.01
N TYR A 358 -10.16 14.28 34.81
CA TYR A 358 -11.59 14.23 34.50
C TYR A 358 -12.47 14.17 35.76
N GLU A 359 -13.67 14.73 35.65
CA GLU A 359 -14.72 14.67 36.65
C GLU A 359 -15.88 13.78 36.18
N GLY A 360 -15.86 12.50 36.58
CA GLY A 360 -16.90 11.53 36.24
C GLY A 360 -16.78 11.00 34.81
N LEU A 361 -17.62 10.03 34.48
CA LEU A 361 -17.53 9.22 33.28
C LEU A 361 -17.72 10.01 31.97
N HIS A 362 -18.67 10.93 31.97
CA HIS A 362 -18.98 11.73 30.78
C HIS A 362 -17.81 12.66 30.39
N ASP A 363 -17.21 13.31 31.40
CA ASP A 363 -16.05 14.18 31.18
C ASP A 363 -14.83 13.37 30.74
N MET A 364 -14.63 12.19 31.31
CA MET A 364 -13.58 11.24 30.87
C MET A 364 -13.70 10.91 29.36
N TYR A 365 -14.89 10.52 28.89
CA TYR A 365 -15.10 10.22 27.48
C TYR A 365 -14.81 11.43 26.58
N LYS A 366 -15.36 12.59 26.95
CA LYS A 366 -15.20 13.83 26.20
C LYS A 366 -13.74 14.24 26.08
N LYS A 367 -13.04 14.33 27.21
CA LYS A 367 -11.62 14.72 27.24
C LYS A 367 -10.72 13.70 26.53
N THR A 368 -10.90 12.41 26.82
CA THR A 368 -10.13 11.33 26.15
C THR A 368 -10.20 11.42 24.63
N ARG A 369 -11.40 11.57 24.08
CA ARG A 369 -11.59 11.64 22.62
C ARG A 369 -11.11 12.98 22.04
N SER A 370 -11.28 14.08 22.77
CA SER A 370 -10.79 15.41 22.33
C SER A 370 -9.26 15.50 22.29
N GLU A 371 -8.58 14.85 23.24
CA GLU A 371 -7.12 14.86 23.35
C GLU A 371 -6.45 13.77 22.53
N GLY A 372 -7.13 12.61 22.38
CA GLY A 372 -6.59 11.43 21.74
C GLY A 372 -6.73 11.42 20.22
N PHE A 373 -7.75 12.08 19.65
CA PHE A 373 -7.95 12.17 18.20
C PHE A 373 -7.45 13.51 17.65
N GLY A 374 -6.83 13.46 16.48
CA GLY A 374 -6.46 14.63 15.69
C GLY A 374 -7.66 15.32 15.04
N GLU A 375 -7.42 16.51 14.49
CA GLU A 375 -8.48 17.39 13.97
C GLU A 375 -9.27 16.79 12.81
N GLU A 376 -8.60 16.12 11.86
CA GLU A 376 -9.28 15.53 10.70
C GLU A 376 -10.17 14.36 11.13
N VAL A 377 -9.71 13.51 12.04
CA VAL A 377 -10.50 12.40 12.59
C VAL A 377 -11.74 12.91 13.32
N LYS A 378 -11.58 13.94 14.16
CA LYS A 378 -12.72 14.60 14.86
C LYS A 378 -13.72 15.17 13.86
N ARG A 379 -13.26 15.82 12.80
CA ARG A 379 -14.12 16.37 11.74
C ARG A 379 -14.96 15.28 11.08
N ARG A 380 -14.35 14.14 10.69
CA ARG A 380 -15.06 13.04 10.06
C ARG A 380 -16.02 12.32 11.00
N ILE A 381 -15.67 12.17 12.28
CA ILE A 381 -16.59 11.62 13.29
C ILE A 381 -17.83 12.53 13.43
N MET A 382 -17.65 13.84 13.52
CA MET A 382 -18.76 14.79 13.64
C MET A 382 -19.63 14.81 12.37
N LEU A 383 -19.01 14.84 11.17
CA LEU A 383 -19.74 14.76 9.91
C LEU A 383 -20.53 13.44 9.81
N GLY A 384 -19.93 12.31 10.19
CA GLY A 384 -20.58 11.01 10.20
C GLY A 384 -21.77 10.97 11.16
N SER A 385 -21.62 11.49 12.37
CA SER A 385 -22.70 11.59 13.33
C SER A 385 -23.86 12.47 12.81
N PHE A 386 -23.54 13.55 12.11
CA PHE A 386 -24.53 14.42 11.48
C PHE A 386 -25.32 13.70 10.38
N VAL A 387 -24.64 13.06 9.43
CA VAL A 387 -25.32 12.40 8.30
C VAL A 387 -26.09 11.14 8.70
N LEU A 388 -25.81 10.58 9.88
CA LEU A 388 -26.56 9.46 10.46
C LEU A 388 -27.70 9.90 11.38
N SER A 389 -27.82 11.19 11.70
CA SER A 389 -28.85 11.69 12.63
C SER A 389 -30.24 11.70 12.00
N ALA A 390 -31.27 11.71 12.87
CA ALA A 390 -32.66 11.77 12.46
C ALA A 390 -32.93 13.01 11.57
N GLY A 391 -33.63 12.81 10.46
CA GLY A 391 -33.91 13.85 9.46
C GLY A 391 -32.82 14.03 8.38
N TYR A 392 -31.59 13.56 8.60
CA TYR A 392 -30.51 13.65 7.62
C TYR A 392 -30.11 12.29 7.03
N TYR A 393 -30.45 11.18 7.69
CA TYR A 393 -30.11 9.83 7.27
C TYR A 393 -30.55 9.54 5.82
N ASP A 394 -31.84 9.77 5.50
CA ASP A 394 -32.36 9.52 4.16
C ASP A 394 -31.84 10.53 3.12
N ALA A 395 -31.69 11.79 3.52
CA ALA A 395 -31.28 12.87 2.63
C ALA A 395 -29.81 12.77 2.21
N TYR A 396 -28.92 12.26 3.08
CA TYR A 396 -27.50 12.17 2.84
C TYR A 396 -27.00 10.73 2.74
N TYR A 397 -27.11 9.93 3.79
CA TYR A 397 -26.51 8.59 3.85
C TYR A 397 -27.17 7.63 2.84
N MET A 398 -28.49 7.50 2.86
CA MET A 398 -29.21 6.65 1.91
C MET A 398 -29.05 7.13 0.46
N LYS A 399 -29.00 8.44 0.24
CA LYS A 399 -28.71 9.00 -1.09
C LYS A 399 -27.31 8.64 -1.55
N ALA A 400 -26.29 8.72 -0.68
CA ALA A 400 -24.94 8.32 -1.01
C ALA A 400 -24.81 6.82 -1.32
N LEU A 401 -25.52 5.93 -0.59
CA LEU A 401 -25.57 4.50 -0.90
C LEU A 401 -26.23 4.22 -2.27
N ARG A 402 -27.29 4.93 -2.63
CA ARG A 402 -27.90 4.84 -3.98
C ARG A 402 -26.93 5.30 -5.05
N THR A 403 -26.21 6.40 -4.81
CA THR A 403 -25.17 6.90 -5.72
C THR A 403 -24.03 5.89 -5.88
N LYS A 404 -23.59 5.24 -4.79
CA LYS A 404 -22.61 4.14 -4.83
C LYS A 404 -23.07 3.02 -5.78
N ALA A 405 -24.35 2.62 -5.70
CA ALA A 405 -24.90 1.58 -6.58
C ALA A 405 -24.92 2.02 -8.06
N LEU A 406 -25.27 3.28 -8.33
CA LEU A 406 -25.25 3.81 -9.70
C LEU A 406 -23.83 3.91 -10.28
N ILE A 407 -22.85 4.30 -9.46
CA ILE A 407 -21.42 4.29 -9.86
C ILE A 407 -20.99 2.87 -10.22
N LYS A 408 -21.36 1.86 -9.41
CA LYS A 408 -21.07 0.45 -9.74
C LYS A 408 -21.68 0.05 -11.07
N GLN A 409 -22.96 0.39 -11.33
CA GLN A 409 -23.62 0.09 -12.60
C GLN A 409 -22.93 0.75 -13.79
N ALA A 410 -22.44 2.01 -13.65
CA ALA A 410 -21.70 2.69 -14.72
C ALA A 410 -20.39 1.94 -15.06
N PHE A 411 -19.66 1.47 -14.06
CA PHE A 411 -18.49 0.63 -14.29
C PHE A 411 -18.84 -0.74 -14.90
N ASP A 412 -19.94 -1.39 -14.49
CA ASP A 412 -20.38 -2.67 -15.07
C ASP A 412 -20.68 -2.52 -16.56
N GLN A 413 -21.34 -1.40 -16.96
CA GLN A 413 -21.58 -1.08 -18.38
C GLN A 413 -20.27 -0.83 -19.14
N ALA A 414 -19.29 -0.16 -18.52
CA ALA A 414 -17.99 0.07 -19.14
C ALA A 414 -17.22 -1.26 -19.31
N PHE A 415 -17.21 -2.12 -18.30
CA PHE A 415 -16.53 -3.42 -18.36
C PHE A 415 -17.22 -4.46 -19.27
N ALA A 416 -18.46 -4.25 -19.69
CA ALA A 416 -19.05 -5.01 -20.79
C ALA A 416 -18.35 -4.76 -22.14
N ARG A 417 -17.67 -3.60 -22.28
CA ARG A 417 -16.96 -3.17 -23.50
C ARG A 417 -15.44 -3.25 -23.37
N TYR A 418 -14.89 -2.95 -22.20
CA TYR A 418 -13.45 -2.82 -21.96
C TYR A 418 -12.94 -3.89 -21.01
N ASP A 419 -11.70 -4.33 -21.20
CA ASP A 419 -11.01 -5.28 -20.31
C ASP A 419 -10.41 -4.57 -19.11
N VAL A 420 -9.92 -3.34 -19.32
CA VAL A 420 -9.35 -2.46 -18.29
C VAL A 420 -9.70 -1.00 -18.59
N ILE A 421 -9.68 -0.17 -17.56
CA ILE A 421 -9.87 1.29 -17.66
C ILE A 421 -8.59 1.96 -17.15
N VAL A 422 -8.08 2.93 -17.91
CA VAL A 422 -6.90 3.73 -17.55
C VAL A 422 -7.33 5.10 -17.03
N ALA A 423 -6.72 5.54 -15.93
CA ALA A 423 -7.00 6.82 -15.31
C ALA A 423 -5.75 7.41 -14.62
N PRO A 424 -5.74 8.74 -14.33
CA PRO A 424 -4.76 9.31 -13.40
C PRO A 424 -4.93 8.71 -12.00
N ALA A 425 -3.84 8.62 -11.23
CA ALA A 425 -3.91 8.24 -9.82
C ALA A 425 -4.09 9.46 -8.88
N ALA A 426 -3.74 10.66 -9.37
CA ALA A 426 -3.90 11.94 -8.68
C ALA A 426 -3.96 13.09 -9.70
N PRO A 427 -4.55 14.25 -9.33
CA PRO A 427 -4.64 15.41 -10.25
C PRO A 427 -3.30 16.13 -10.46
N THR A 428 -2.39 16.02 -9.51
CA THR A 428 -1.05 16.65 -9.51
C THR A 428 0.01 15.63 -9.12
N THR A 429 1.28 15.96 -9.31
CA THR A 429 2.40 15.27 -8.64
C THR A 429 2.43 15.62 -7.15
N ALA A 430 3.34 15.02 -6.39
CA ALA A 430 3.43 15.22 -4.94
C ALA A 430 3.45 16.71 -4.55
N LEU A 431 2.54 17.10 -3.65
CA LEU A 431 2.42 18.47 -3.16
C LEU A 431 3.54 18.79 -2.14
N LYS A 432 3.84 20.08 -1.97
CA LYS A 432 4.72 20.51 -0.88
C LYS A 432 4.08 20.25 0.48
N LEU A 433 4.91 19.98 1.47
CA LEU A 433 4.50 19.87 2.87
C LEU A 433 3.73 21.14 3.32
N GLY A 434 2.67 20.95 4.08
CA GLY A 434 1.79 22.03 4.59
C GLY A 434 0.74 22.53 3.59
N HIS A 435 0.82 22.16 2.30
CA HIS A 435 -0.08 22.70 1.27
C HIS A 435 -1.55 22.34 1.50
N SER A 436 -1.83 21.12 1.95
CA SER A 436 -3.20 20.59 2.11
C SER A 436 -3.76 20.79 3.52
N LEU A 437 -2.92 21.05 4.53
CA LEU A 437 -3.36 21.18 5.93
C LEU A 437 -4.26 22.39 6.17
N SER A 438 -4.06 23.48 5.42
CA SER A 438 -4.84 24.73 5.58
C SER A 438 -6.22 24.68 4.93
N ASP A 439 -6.48 23.70 4.02
CA ASP A 439 -7.71 23.61 3.26
C ASP A 439 -8.09 22.13 3.02
N PRO A 440 -9.00 21.55 3.83
CA PRO A 440 -9.43 20.18 3.67
C PRO A 440 -10.01 19.84 2.30
N MET A 441 -10.60 20.82 1.60
CA MET A 441 -11.15 20.58 0.26
C MET A 441 -10.07 20.24 -0.76
N LYS A 442 -8.86 20.82 -0.64
CA LYS A 442 -7.72 20.47 -1.50
C LYS A 442 -7.30 19.01 -1.31
N MET A 443 -7.29 18.54 -0.07
CA MET A 443 -7.01 17.14 0.24
C MET A 443 -8.10 16.23 -0.36
N TYR A 444 -9.38 16.59 -0.21
CA TYR A 444 -10.51 15.78 -0.70
C TYR A 444 -10.54 15.71 -2.24
N LEU A 445 -10.22 16.79 -2.93
CA LEU A 445 -10.13 16.79 -4.39
C LEU A 445 -8.96 15.95 -4.92
N GLY A 446 -7.94 15.71 -4.12
CA GLY A 446 -6.84 14.80 -4.44
C GLY A 446 -7.29 13.36 -4.71
N ASP A 447 -8.43 12.94 -4.14
CA ASP A 447 -8.96 11.58 -4.25
C ASP A 447 -9.92 11.37 -5.44
N ILE A 448 -10.14 12.41 -6.28
CA ILE A 448 -11.18 12.42 -7.32
C ILE A 448 -11.09 11.25 -8.31
N TYR A 449 -9.89 10.78 -8.61
CA TYR A 449 -9.65 9.70 -9.58
C TYR A 449 -9.66 8.30 -8.97
N THR A 450 -9.59 8.20 -7.63
CA THR A 450 -9.40 6.91 -6.94
C THR A 450 -10.65 6.40 -6.24
N VAL A 451 -11.47 7.28 -5.64
CA VAL A 451 -12.62 6.90 -4.79
C VAL A 451 -13.70 6.12 -5.53
N SER A 452 -13.89 6.36 -6.83
CA SER A 452 -14.92 5.68 -7.62
C SER A 452 -14.67 4.16 -7.70
N ALA A 453 -13.41 3.73 -7.82
CA ALA A 453 -13.04 2.32 -7.80
C ALA A 453 -13.28 1.68 -6.42
N ASN A 454 -13.12 2.43 -5.30
CA ASN A 454 -13.48 1.94 -3.97
C ASN A 454 -14.99 1.80 -3.80
N LEU A 455 -15.76 2.82 -4.21
CA LEU A 455 -17.23 2.77 -4.17
C LEU A 455 -17.78 1.59 -4.97
N ALA A 456 -17.18 1.29 -6.11
CA ALA A 456 -17.58 0.16 -6.96
C ALA A 456 -16.97 -1.19 -6.53
N GLY A 457 -16.07 -1.22 -5.54
CA GLY A 457 -15.41 -2.44 -5.06
C GLY A 457 -14.37 -3.05 -6.01
N LEU A 458 -13.92 -2.29 -7.02
CA LEU A 458 -13.09 -2.72 -8.14
C LEU A 458 -11.60 -2.81 -7.77
N PRO A 459 -10.82 -3.72 -8.38
CA PRO A 459 -9.37 -3.73 -8.26
C PRO A 459 -8.74 -2.59 -9.07
N GLY A 460 -7.60 -2.09 -8.61
CA GLY A 460 -6.80 -1.10 -9.32
C GLY A 460 -5.33 -1.22 -8.98
N ILE A 461 -4.47 -1.05 -9.97
CA ILE A 461 -3.01 -0.98 -9.81
C ILE A 461 -2.53 0.41 -10.19
N SER A 462 -1.66 1.00 -9.38
CA SER A 462 -0.95 2.24 -9.70
C SER A 462 0.50 1.90 -10.03
N ILE A 463 0.98 2.41 -11.16
CA ILE A 463 2.36 2.23 -11.63
C ILE A 463 2.96 3.57 -12.04
N PRO A 464 4.28 3.78 -11.85
CA PRO A 464 4.93 4.99 -12.33
C PRO A 464 4.99 5.00 -13.87
N VAL A 465 4.75 6.18 -14.47
CA VAL A 465 4.78 6.37 -15.93
C VAL A 465 5.76 7.45 -16.39
N GLY A 466 6.59 7.92 -15.52
CA GLY A 466 7.65 8.92 -15.73
C GLY A 466 7.67 9.95 -14.62
N THR A 467 8.33 11.07 -14.87
CA THR A 467 8.44 12.21 -13.96
C THR A 467 7.93 13.49 -14.63
N ASP A 468 7.52 14.46 -13.81
CA ASP A 468 7.22 15.82 -14.24
C ASP A 468 8.50 16.63 -14.51
N SER A 469 8.37 17.87 -14.95
CA SER A 469 9.49 18.80 -15.19
C SER A 469 10.30 19.14 -13.94
N LYS A 470 9.80 18.83 -12.74
CA LYS A 470 10.47 19.02 -11.43
C LYS A 470 11.16 17.74 -10.94
N GLY A 471 11.05 16.64 -11.69
CA GLY A 471 11.61 15.33 -11.32
C GLY A 471 10.76 14.55 -10.31
N LEU A 472 9.50 14.94 -10.08
CA LEU A 472 8.56 14.21 -9.23
C LEU A 472 7.83 13.12 -10.02
N PRO A 473 7.58 11.93 -9.45
CA PRO A 473 6.93 10.83 -10.13
C PRO A 473 5.50 11.15 -10.59
N ILE A 474 5.14 10.60 -11.74
CA ILE A 474 3.79 10.56 -12.27
C ILE A 474 3.31 9.13 -12.28
N GLY A 475 2.17 8.85 -11.61
CA GLY A 475 1.55 7.54 -11.58
C GLY A 475 0.29 7.49 -12.44
N MET A 476 0.11 6.34 -13.10
CA MET A 476 -1.11 5.95 -13.80
C MET A 476 -1.78 4.82 -13.05
N GLN A 477 -3.11 4.84 -12.90
CA GLN A 477 -3.84 3.68 -12.44
C GLN A 477 -4.51 2.93 -13.59
N ILE A 478 -4.53 1.60 -13.47
CA ILE A 478 -5.28 0.69 -14.32
C ILE A 478 -6.33 0.01 -13.45
N ILE A 479 -7.60 0.17 -13.78
CA ILE A 479 -8.75 -0.35 -13.04
C ILE A 479 -9.32 -1.54 -13.82
N GLY A 480 -9.62 -2.64 -13.12
CA GLY A 480 -10.27 -3.82 -13.68
C GLY A 480 -11.68 -4.02 -13.16
N ASP A 481 -12.44 -4.89 -13.78
CA ASP A 481 -13.69 -5.39 -13.21
C ASP A 481 -13.43 -6.21 -11.93
N CYS A 482 -14.46 -6.50 -11.16
CA CYS A 482 -14.34 -7.34 -9.97
C CYS A 482 -13.64 -8.65 -10.30
N PHE A 483 -12.61 -8.99 -9.51
CA PHE A 483 -11.75 -10.17 -9.67
C PHE A 483 -10.94 -10.23 -10.98
N ALA A 484 -10.78 -9.11 -11.67
CA ALA A 484 -9.92 -8.99 -12.85
C ALA A 484 -8.49 -8.53 -12.52
N GLU A 485 -7.97 -8.87 -11.33
CA GLU A 485 -6.59 -8.53 -10.93
C GLU A 485 -5.56 -9.00 -11.96
N LYS A 486 -5.75 -10.18 -12.54
CA LYS A 486 -4.86 -10.71 -13.59
C LYS A 486 -4.81 -9.82 -14.84
N LYS A 487 -5.93 -9.21 -15.23
CA LYS A 487 -5.95 -8.31 -16.39
C LYS A 487 -5.18 -7.01 -16.13
N ILE A 488 -5.39 -6.40 -14.94
CA ILE A 488 -4.66 -5.17 -14.58
C ILE A 488 -3.17 -5.42 -14.36
N ILE A 489 -2.80 -6.58 -13.77
CA ILE A 489 -1.39 -6.99 -13.62
C ILE A 489 -0.74 -7.19 -14.99
N ARG A 490 -1.41 -7.88 -15.91
CA ARG A 490 -0.91 -8.11 -17.27
C ARG A 490 -0.66 -6.82 -18.04
N ALA A 491 -1.62 -5.88 -18.01
CA ALA A 491 -1.46 -4.56 -18.64
C ALA A 491 -0.31 -3.75 -18.02
N ALA A 492 -0.26 -3.70 -16.69
CA ALA A 492 0.78 -3.01 -15.94
C ALA A 492 2.16 -3.62 -16.20
N TYR A 493 2.29 -4.95 -16.15
CA TYR A 493 3.54 -5.66 -16.42
C TYR A 493 4.03 -5.41 -17.85
N THR A 494 3.16 -5.50 -18.85
CA THR A 494 3.53 -5.22 -20.24
C THR A 494 4.08 -3.80 -20.42
N LEU A 495 3.44 -2.81 -19.77
CA LEU A 495 3.93 -1.43 -19.81
C LEU A 495 5.26 -1.27 -19.07
N GLU A 496 5.42 -1.89 -17.91
CA GLU A 496 6.65 -1.84 -17.12
C GLU A 496 7.86 -2.37 -17.87
N GLN A 497 7.70 -3.45 -18.69
CA GLN A 497 8.79 -4.02 -19.50
C GLN A 497 9.33 -3.06 -20.57
N THR A 498 8.66 -1.92 -20.80
CA THR A 498 9.15 -0.89 -21.74
C THR A 498 10.02 0.18 -21.10
N ARG A 499 10.25 0.12 -19.79
CA ARG A 499 10.86 1.20 -19.00
C ARG A 499 11.95 0.67 -18.08
N ALA A 500 12.92 1.54 -17.78
CA ALA A 500 13.84 1.32 -16.67
C ALA A 500 13.17 1.83 -15.37
N TYR A 501 13.35 1.10 -14.28
CA TYR A 501 12.95 1.59 -12.95
C TYR A 501 13.79 2.80 -12.56
N GLU A 502 13.12 3.92 -12.30
CA GLU A 502 13.78 5.14 -11.82
C GLU A 502 13.84 5.14 -10.29
N ARG A 503 14.99 5.45 -9.74
CA ARG A 503 15.23 5.51 -8.30
C ARG A 503 15.29 6.95 -7.82
N PRO A 504 14.75 7.27 -6.62
CA PRO A 504 14.90 8.57 -5.99
C PRO A 504 16.37 8.96 -5.80
N ALA A 505 16.66 10.25 -5.76
CA ALA A 505 18.01 10.76 -5.52
C ALA A 505 18.56 10.29 -4.16
N LEU A 506 17.71 10.21 -3.14
CA LEU A 506 18.06 9.69 -1.81
C LEU A 506 18.56 8.25 -1.86
N ALA A 507 17.91 7.38 -2.64
CA ALA A 507 18.33 6.00 -2.85
C ALA A 507 19.65 5.90 -3.63
N LYS A 508 19.84 6.73 -4.67
CA LYS A 508 21.08 6.78 -5.47
C LYS A 508 22.31 7.22 -4.65
N ASN A 509 22.14 8.20 -3.76
CA ASN A 509 23.25 8.73 -2.97
C ASN A 509 23.73 7.77 -1.88
N ALA A 510 22.86 6.99 -1.28
CA ALA A 510 23.22 6.00 -0.29
C ALA A 510 24.03 4.83 -0.87
N SER A 511 23.75 4.40 -2.11
CA SER A 511 24.57 3.40 -2.80
C SER A 511 26.01 3.85 -3.00
N LYS A 512 26.23 5.14 -3.30
CA LYS A 512 27.59 5.72 -3.42
C LYS A 512 28.35 5.75 -2.10
N VAL A 513 27.65 6.00 -0.97
CA VAL A 513 28.27 5.99 0.37
C VAL A 513 28.69 4.57 0.77
N GLN A 514 27.91 3.55 0.40
CA GLN A 514 28.27 2.15 0.66
C GLN A 514 29.47 1.69 -0.17
N GLU A 515 29.60 2.10 -1.43
CA GLU A 515 30.78 1.81 -2.25
C GLU A 515 32.05 2.42 -1.64
N HIS A 516 32.00 3.66 -1.18
CA HIS A 516 33.14 4.31 -0.52
C HIS A 516 33.42 3.74 0.87
N GLY A 517 32.39 3.38 1.63
CA GLY A 517 32.52 2.76 2.96
C GLY A 517 33.10 1.34 2.92
N ALA A 518 32.81 0.57 1.86
CA ALA A 518 33.37 -0.75 1.65
C ALA A 518 34.88 -0.67 1.30
N ASP A 519 35.26 0.33 0.48
CA ASP A 519 36.65 0.60 0.11
C ASP A 519 37.48 1.05 1.33
N ASP A 520 36.90 1.88 2.21
CA ASP A 520 37.53 2.31 3.46
C ASP A 520 37.66 1.19 4.50
N ARG A 521 36.69 0.27 4.60
CA ARG A 521 36.80 -0.92 5.47
C ARG A 521 37.90 -1.86 4.97
N GLN A 522 37.96 -2.14 3.67
CA GLN A 522 39.03 -2.96 3.08
C GLN A 522 40.40 -2.33 3.24
N ARG A 523 40.52 -0.99 3.14
CA ARG A 523 41.76 -0.27 3.41
C ARG A 523 42.17 -0.35 4.89
N LYS A 524 41.22 -0.20 5.83
CA LYS A 524 41.50 -0.34 7.27
C LYS A 524 41.89 -1.75 7.65
N GLU A 525 41.23 -2.78 7.11
CA GLU A 525 41.61 -4.18 7.32
C GLU A 525 42.97 -4.52 6.71
N ALA A 526 43.31 -3.97 5.54
CA ALA A 526 44.60 -4.14 4.94
C ALA A 526 45.75 -3.47 5.74
N VAL A 527 45.46 -2.31 6.35
CA VAL A 527 46.41 -1.61 7.25
C VAL A 527 46.60 -2.41 8.53
N GLN A 528 45.51 -2.89 9.18
CA GLN A 528 45.58 -3.72 10.38
C GLN A 528 46.34 -5.03 10.13
N ARG A 529 46.16 -5.69 9.00
CA ARG A 529 46.94 -6.89 8.62
C ARG A 529 48.42 -6.58 8.44
N LYS A 530 48.78 -5.43 7.87
CA LYS A 530 50.18 -5.01 7.73
C LYS A 530 50.81 -4.71 9.10
N GLU A 531 50.12 -4.07 9.99
CA GLU A 531 50.59 -3.78 11.34
C GLU A 531 50.71 -5.07 12.21
N ALA A 532 49.82 -6.05 12.03
CA ALA A 532 49.91 -7.34 12.69
C ALA A 532 51.17 -8.14 12.23
N VAL A 533 51.44 -8.15 10.90
CA VAL A 533 52.63 -8.83 10.33
C VAL A 533 53.91 -8.14 10.78
N GLN A 534 53.93 -6.79 10.92
CA GLN A 534 55.11 -6.09 11.45
C GLN A 534 55.38 -6.35 12.96
N ARG A 535 54.32 -6.60 13.75
CA ARG A 535 54.47 -6.96 15.16
C ARG A 535 54.97 -8.41 15.38
N GLU A 536 54.60 -9.33 14.49
CA GLU A 536 55.10 -10.72 14.54
C GLU A 536 56.49 -10.88 13.93
N GLY A 537 56.92 -10.02 13.01
CA GLY A 537 58.27 -10.06 12.40
C GLY A 537 59.35 -9.32 13.19
N GLY A 538 59.03 -8.63 14.30
CA GLY A 538 60.00 -7.90 15.14
C GLY A 538 60.45 -8.61 16.43
N ALA A 539 60.11 -9.90 16.56
CA ALA A 539 60.52 -10.74 17.71
C ALA A 539 61.40 -11.89 17.25
N VAL A 540 62.58 -11.56 16.70
CA VAL A 540 63.73 -12.49 16.59
C VAL A 540 64.98 -11.76 17.04
#